data_6412bb81377ef9922923ddbd3fda02bb
#
_entry.id   6412bb81377ef9922923ddbd3fda02bb
#
_cell.length_a   1.000
_cell.length_b   1.000
_cell.length_c   1.000
_cell.angle_alpha   90.00
_cell.angle_beta   90.00
_cell.angle_gamma   90.00
#
_symmetry.space_group_name_H-M   'P 1'
#
loop_
_entity.id
_entity.type
_entity.pdbx_description
1 polymer ?
#
loop_
_entity_poly.entity_id
_entity_poly.type
_entity_poly.pdbx_seq_one_letter_code
_entity_poly.pdbx_strand_id
1 'polypeptide(L)'
;MTIKEASERSRGHIKNLEPSFGDRVSRWYSELISKKIPVLIYCSSRTPEEQEELYSRGRTKAGTKVTNARGIPPQSLHIDQGKGSHAIDYVPLSLSPTGSFIVAWDDSETYAICQKIGEKYDLRHLEWEEPHLEDGLISGWRELVTPQKATLIAKKSIVKKNPWSSR
;
A
#
# COMPACT_ATOMS: atom_id res chain seq x y z
N MET A 1 -17.58 8.53 8.20
CA MET A 1 -16.53 9.57 8.26
C MET A 1 -16.87 10.75 7.35
N THR A 2 -16.27 11.92 7.55
CA THR A 2 -16.38 13.07 6.64
C THR A 2 -15.36 12.95 5.51
N ILE A 3 -15.58 13.66 4.41
CA ILE A 3 -14.60 13.73 3.31
C ILE A 3 -13.27 14.39 3.75
N LYS A 4 -13.34 15.32 4.71
CA LYS A 4 -12.16 15.94 5.30
C LYS A 4 -11.29 14.91 6.02
N GLU A 5 -11.89 14.09 6.89
CA GLU A 5 -11.19 13.01 7.61
C GLU A 5 -10.58 11.99 6.64
N ALA A 6 -11.32 11.59 5.58
CA ALA A 6 -10.80 10.70 4.55
C ALA A 6 -9.58 11.31 3.85
N SER A 7 -9.65 12.61 3.52
CA SER A 7 -8.55 13.32 2.86
C SER A 7 -7.32 13.49 3.75
N GLU A 8 -7.50 13.76 5.03
CA GLU A 8 -6.40 13.87 5.99
C GLU A 8 -5.68 12.52 6.16
N ARG A 9 -6.43 11.42 6.29
CA ARG A 9 -5.88 10.07 6.37
C ARG A 9 -5.13 9.70 5.09
N SER A 10 -5.73 9.92 3.91
CA SER A 10 -5.11 9.62 2.62
C SER A 10 -3.81 10.39 2.42
N ARG A 11 -3.76 11.68 2.75
CA ARG A 11 -2.54 12.50 2.70
C ARG A 11 -1.46 12.00 3.69
N GLY A 12 -1.86 11.47 4.84
CA GLY A 12 -0.95 10.82 5.78
C GLY A 12 -0.24 9.62 5.14
N HIS A 13 -0.97 8.78 4.39
CA HIS A 13 -0.40 7.66 3.65
C HIS A 13 0.51 8.12 2.50
N ILE A 14 0.10 9.14 1.74
CA ILE A 14 0.91 9.68 0.63
C ILE A 14 2.29 10.15 1.08
N LYS A 15 2.40 10.73 2.27
CA LYS A 15 3.69 11.19 2.84
C LYS A 15 4.71 10.08 3.10
N ASN A 16 4.26 8.82 3.19
CA ASN A 16 5.11 7.66 3.44
C ASN A 16 5.58 6.98 2.14
N LEU A 17 5.22 7.54 0.98
CA LEU A 17 5.60 7.01 -0.33
C LEU A 17 6.99 7.52 -0.73
N GLU A 18 7.64 6.79 -1.64
CA GLU A 18 8.81 7.32 -2.34
C GLU A 18 8.45 8.67 -3.00
N PRO A 19 9.30 9.71 -2.91
CA PRO A 19 8.92 11.08 -3.28
C PRO A 19 8.33 11.24 -4.68
N SER A 20 8.91 10.61 -5.71
CA SER A 20 8.42 10.70 -7.09
C SER A 20 7.09 9.95 -7.27
N PHE A 21 6.96 8.77 -6.68
CA PHE A 21 5.71 8.02 -6.67
C PHE A 21 4.63 8.77 -5.87
N GLY A 22 4.98 9.32 -4.71
CA GLY A 22 4.09 10.13 -3.88
C GLY A 22 3.54 11.36 -4.58
N ASP A 23 4.35 12.06 -5.41
CA ASP A 23 3.89 13.19 -6.22
C ASP A 23 2.84 12.73 -7.27
N ARG A 24 3.07 11.61 -7.94
CA ARG A 24 2.12 11.05 -8.91
C ARG A 24 0.82 10.59 -8.26
N VAL A 25 0.89 9.93 -7.11
CA VAL A 25 -0.29 9.55 -6.31
C VAL A 25 -1.04 10.79 -5.81
N SER A 26 -0.35 11.85 -5.40
CA SER A 26 -0.97 13.11 -4.97
C SER A 26 -1.76 13.78 -6.10
N ARG A 27 -1.21 13.79 -7.31
CA ARG A 27 -1.90 14.32 -8.50
C ARG A 27 -3.11 13.47 -8.89
N TRP A 28 -2.98 12.15 -8.90
CA TRP A 28 -4.09 11.21 -9.09
C TRP A 28 -5.20 11.46 -8.07
N TYR A 29 -4.87 11.52 -6.79
CA TYR A 29 -5.82 11.75 -5.72
C TYR A 29 -6.54 13.11 -5.88
N SER A 30 -5.81 14.15 -6.26
CA SER A 30 -6.36 15.48 -6.51
C SER A 30 -7.34 15.50 -7.70
N GLU A 31 -7.04 14.76 -8.79
CA GLU A 31 -7.97 14.62 -9.92
C GLU A 31 -9.25 13.90 -9.51
N LEU A 32 -9.16 12.83 -8.71
CA LEU A 32 -10.34 12.13 -8.18
C LEU A 32 -11.25 13.05 -7.37
N ILE A 33 -10.67 13.81 -6.44
CA ILE A 33 -11.43 14.76 -5.63
C ILE A 33 -12.09 15.84 -6.50
N SER A 34 -11.38 16.38 -7.51
CA SER A 34 -11.93 17.37 -8.44
C SER A 34 -13.12 16.84 -9.25
N LYS A 35 -13.11 15.55 -9.55
CA LYS A 35 -14.19 14.83 -10.26
C LYS A 35 -15.30 14.34 -9.32
N LYS A 36 -15.23 14.67 -8.03
CA LYS A 36 -16.17 14.20 -7.00
C LYS A 36 -16.23 12.67 -6.88
N ILE A 37 -15.09 12.01 -7.05
CA ILE A 37 -14.89 10.57 -6.85
C ILE A 37 -14.13 10.40 -5.52
N PRO A 38 -14.84 10.28 -4.39
CA PRO A 38 -14.19 10.19 -3.10
C PRO A 38 -13.60 8.80 -2.88
N VAL A 39 -12.34 8.75 -2.47
CA VAL A 39 -11.64 7.52 -2.09
C VAL A 39 -10.90 7.73 -0.77
N LEU A 40 -10.63 6.63 -0.08
CA LEU A 40 -9.75 6.57 1.09
C LEU A 40 -8.53 5.73 0.74
N ILE A 41 -7.33 6.32 0.77
CA ILE A 41 -6.09 5.54 0.82
C ILE A 41 -5.96 5.06 2.27
N TYR A 42 -5.96 3.73 2.48
CA TYR A 42 -5.96 3.14 3.81
C TYR A 42 -4.66 2.39 4.15
N CYS A 43 -3.82 2.12 3.14
CA CYS A 43 -2.51 1.51 3.33
C CYS A 43 -1.50 2.07 2.32
N SER A 44 -0.25 2.22 2.76
CA SER A 44 0.88 2.60 1.89
C SER A 44 2.13 1.83 2.29
N SER A 45 2.81 2.27 3.35
CA SER A 45 4.08 1.72 3.79
C SER A 45 3.90 0.65 4.87
N ARG A 46 4.66 -0.44 4.77
CA ARG A 46 4.78 -1.50 5.76
C ARG A 46 6.25 -1.77 6.06
N THR A 47 6.55 -2.20 7.27
CA THR A 47 7.86 -2.75 7.58
C THR A 47 7.99 -4.18 7.05
N PRO A 48 9.22 -4.71 6.86
CA PRO A 48 9.42 -6.12 6.54
C PRO A 48 8.76 -7.07 7.55
N GLU A 49 8.76 -6.72 8.83
CA GLU A 49 8.17 -7.51 9.91
C GLU A 49 6.64 -7.53 9.82
N GLU A 50 6.01 -6.39 9.54
CA GLU A 50 4.55 -6.30 9.32
C GLU A 50 4.12 -7.15 8.10
N GLN A 51 4.87 -7.08 7.02
CA GLN A 51 4.60 -7.90 5.84
C GLN A 51 4.78 -9.41 6.13
N GLU A 52 5.81 -9.79 6.90
CA GLU A 52 6.03 -11.18 7.30
C GLU A 52 4.92 -11.67 8.24
N GLU A 53 4.39 -10.80 9.10
CA GLU A 53 3.21 -11.10 9.91
C GLU A 53 1.99 -11.42 9.03
N LEU A 54 1.71 -10.58 8.01
CA LEU A 54 0.64 -10.84 7.05
C LEU A 54 0.86 -12.15 6.29
N TYR A 55 2.08 -12.43 5.87
CA TYR A 55 2.43 -13.68 5.19
C TYR A 55 2.19 -14.92 6.06
N SER A 56 2.40 -14.82 7.37
CA SER A 56 2.24 -15.92 8.32
C SER A 56 0.78 -16.36 8.51
N ARG A 57 -0.20 -15.49 8.25
CA ARG A 57 -1.64 -15.76 8.40
C ARG A 57 -2.09 -16.86 7.43
N GLY A 58 -2.83 -17.84 7.94
CA GLY A 58 -3.29 -19.01 7.19
C GLY A 58 -2.16 -19.96 6.77
N ARG A 59 -0.94 -19.80 7.35
CA ARG A 59 0.22 -20.71 7.16
C ARG A 59 0.75 -21.20 8.50
N THR A 60 1.51 -20.37 9.21
CA THR A 60 2.05 -20.67 10.54
C THR A 60 1.24 -20.04 11.67
N LYS A 61 0.34 -19.13 11.35
CA LYS A 61 -0.63 -18.51 12.26
C LYS A 61 -2.05 -18.76 11.78
N ALA A 62 -3.01 -18.77 12.71
CA ALA A 62 -4.43 -18.87 12.41
C ALA A 62 -4.92 -17.72 11.50
N GLY A 63 -5.99 -17.97 10.74
CA GLY A 63 -6.61 -17.01 9.82
C GLY A 63 -6.54 -17.45 8.37
N THR A 64 -6.95 -16.59 7.46
CA THR A 64 -6.89 -16.80 6.02
C THR A 64 -5.59 -16.23 5.42
N LYS A 65 -5.13 -16.81 4.32
CA LYS A 65 -4.00 -16.24 3.55
C LYS A 65 -4.42 -14.90 2.96
N VAL A 66 -3.68 -13.85 3.28
CA VAL A 66 -3.97 -12.48 2.81
C VAL A 66 -2.92 -11.95 1.82
N THR A 67 -1.76 -12.61 1.72
CA THR A 67 -0.70 -12.26 0.76
C THR A 67 0.19 -13.45 0.45
N ASN A 68 0.79 -13.47 -0.73
CA ASN A 68 1.87 -14.40 -1.11
C ASN A 68 3.26 -13.77 -1.00
N ALA A 69 3.34 -12.46 -0.76
CA ALA A 69 4.59 -11.73 -0.67
C ALA A 69 5.19 -11.83 0.74
N ARG A 70 6.46 -12.24 0.81
CA ARG A 70 7.25 -12.27 2.05
C ARG A 70 7.68 -10.86 2.46
N GLY A 71 7.87 -10.67 3.76
CA GLY A 71 8.54 -9.48 4.29
C GLY A 71 10.06 -9.62 4.29
N ILE A 72 10.55 -10.84 4.49
CA ILE A 72 11.97 -11.16 4.66
C ILE A 72 12.35 -12.40 3.81
N PRO A 73 13.09 -12.21 2.71
CA PRO A 73 13.45 -10.94 2.07
C PRO A 73 12.22 -10.18 1.54
N PRO A 74 12.32 -8.86 1.34
CA PRO A 74 11.20 -8.05 0.88
C PRO A 74 10.68 -8.49 -0.49
N GLN A 75 9.37 -8.75 -0.61
CA GLN A 75 8.71 -9.19 -1.84
C GLN A 75 7.46 -8.36 -2.15
N SER A 76 7.34 -7.16 -1.61
CA SER A 76 6.20 -6.28 -1.82
C SER A 76 6.66 -4.83 -2.02
N LEU A 77 5.99 -4.11 -2.91
CA LEU A 77 6.20 -2.68 -3.12
C LEU A 77 5.65 -1.80 -1.98
N HIS A 78 4.85 -2.36 -1.08
CA HIS A 78 4.47 -1.71 0.18
C HIS A 78 5.62 -1.63 1.18
N ILE A 79 6.68 -2.44 1.02
CA ILE A 79 7.77 -2.44 1.99
C ILE A 79 8.68 -1.24 1.74
N ASP A 80 8.75 -0.35 2.73
CA ASP A 80 9.70 0.77 2.72
C ASP A 80 11.13 0.24 2.89
N GLN A 81 11.96 0.52 1.90
CA GLN A 81 13.37 0.17 1.88
C GLN A 81 14.28 1.37 2.17
N GLY A 82 13.76 2.37 2.90
CA GLY A 82 14.49 3.54 3.38
C GLY A 82 14.30 4.80 2.55
N LYS A 83 13.39 4.77 1.56
CA LYS A 83 13.05 5.94 0.72
C LYS A 83 11.53 6.12 0.53
N GLY A 84 10.72 5.39 1.29
CA GLY A 84 9.29 5.29 1.12
C GLY A 84 8.87 4.05 0.30
N SER A 85 7.59 3.74 0.31
CA SER A 85 7.01 2.62 -0.42
C SER A 85 6.58 3.02 -1.83
N HIS A 86 6.38 2.02 -2.70
CA HIS A 86 5.99 2.17 -4.10
C HIS A 86 4.60 1.56 -4.39
N ALA A 87 3.75 1.44 -3.38
CA ALA A 87 2.38 0.95 -3.53
C ALA A 87 1.43 1.61 -2.53
N ILE A 88 0.16 1.66 -2.91
CA ILE A 88 -0.97 2.07 -2.06
C ILE A 88 -2.10 1.07 -2.19
N ASP A 89 -2.88 0.92 -1.11
CA ASP A 89 -4.21 0.33 -1.16
C ASP A 89 -5.24 1.42 -0.85
N TYR A 90 -6.32 1.47 -1.64
CA TYR A 90 -7.39 2.46 -1.51
C TYR A 90 -8.76 1.81 -1.62
N VAL A 91 -9.80 2.50 -1.20
CA VAL A 91 -11.18 2.06 -1.32
C VAL A 91 -12.07 3.24 -1.71
N PRO A 92 -13.01 3.05 -2.67
CA PRO A 92 -14.05 4.02 -2.96
C PRO A 92 -14.91 4.32 -1.73
N LEU A 93 -15.45 5.52 -1.68
CA LEU A 93 -16.36 5.94 -0.63
C LEU A 93 -17.72 6.27 -1.21
N SER A 94 -18.78 5.75 -0.61
CA SER A 94 -20.17 6.10 -0.94
C SER A 94 -20.80 6.94 0.18
N LEU A 95 -21.76 7.78 -0.20
CA LEU A 95 -22.51 8.58 0.77
C LEU A 95 -23.63 7.73 1.37
N SER A 96 -23.63 7.59 2.69
CA SER A 96 -24.71 6.91 3.41
C SER A 96 -25.96 7.77 3.49
N PRO A 97 -27.15 7.19 3.77
CA PRO A 97 -28.39 7.95 3.99
C PRO A 97 -28.28 9.00 5.11
N THR A 98 -27.36 8.83 6.04
CA THR A 98 -27.11 9.77 7.16
C THR A 98 -26.14 10.90 6.81
N GLY A 99 -25.68 10.98 5.55
CA GLY A 99 -24.75 12.02 5.09
C GLY A 99 -23.27 11.76 5.44
N SER A 100 -22.93 10.59 5.98
CA SER A 100 -21.56 10.18 6.24
C SER A 100 -21.00 9.36 5.08
N PHE A 101 -19.69 9.43 4.84
CA PHE A 101 -19.02 8.53 3.91
C PHE A 101 -18.72 7.18 4.56
N ILE A 102 -19.00 6.11 3.84
CA ILE A 102 -18.72 4.73 4.18
C ILE A 102 -17.89 4.08 3.07
N VAL A 103 -17.10 3.06 3.40
CA VAL A 103 -16.31 2.30 2.44
C VAL A 103 -17.20 1.44 1.54
N ALA A 104 -16.91 1.44 0.24
CA ALA A 104 -17.67 0.72 -0.80
C ALA A 104 -16.75 -0.33 -1.45
N TRP A 105 -16.50 -1.43 -0.73
CA TRP A 105 -15.57 -2.48 -1.15
C TRP A 105 -15.98 -3.17 -2.47
N ASP A 106 -17.28 -3.24 -2.75
CA ASP A 106 -17.82 -3.95 -3.91
C ASP A 106 -18.12 -3.00 -5.09
N ASP A 107 -17.62 -1.75 -5.06
CA ASP A 107 -17.84 -0.75 -6.11
C ASP A 107 -16.77 -0.88 -7.23
N SER A 108 -16.82 -1.99 -7.97
CA SER A 108 -15.90 -2.29 -9.06
C SER A 108 -15.92 -1.24 -10.18
N GLU A 109 -17.05 -0.56 -10.40
CA GLU A 109 -17.16 0.51 -11.39
C GLU A 109 -16.28 1.71 -11.01
N THR A 110 -16.36 2.15 -9.76
CA THR A 110 -15.51 3.24 -9.26
C THR A 110 -14.05 2.83 -9.21
N TYR A 111 -13.72 1.59 -8.83
CA TYR A 111 -12.34 1.08 -8.93
C TYR A 111 -11.80 1.19 -10.35
N ALA A 112 -12.55 0.73 -11.36
CA ALA A 112 -12.14 0.79 -12.77
C ALA A 112 -11.90 2.25 -13.23
N ILE A 113 -12.75 3.20 -12.81
CA ILE A 113 -12.55 4.63 -13.10
C ILE A 113 -11.26 5.15 -12.45
N CYS A 114 -11.04 4.82 -11.18
CA CYS A 114 -9.83 5.22 -10.44
C CYS A 114 -8.56 4.68 -11.07
N GLN A 115 -8.55 3.41 -11.47
CA GLN A 115 -7.44 2.74 -12.16
C GLN A 115 -7.16 3.41 -13.50
N LYS A 116 -8.19 3.69 -14.30
CA LYS A 116 -8.06 4.38 -15.60
C LYS A 116 -7.49 5.80 -15.46
N ILE A 117 -7.87 6.52 -14.42
CA ILE A 117 -7.26 7.82 -14.11
C ILE A 117 -5.80 7.61 -13.65
N GLY A 118 -5.52 6.55 -12.89
CA GLY A 118 -4.18 6.20 -12.42
C GLY A 118 -3.16 6.00 -13.55
N GLU A 119 -3.58 5.37 -14.66
CA GLU A 119 -2.73 5.18 -15.84
C GLU A 119 -2.11 6.49 -16.36
N LYS A 120 -2.81 7.63 -16.26
CA LYS A 120 -2.29 8.95 -16.68
C LYS A 120 -1.11 9.44 -15.82
N TYR A 121 -0.95 8.86 -14.65
CA TYR A 121 0.07 9.19 -13.66
C TYR A 121 1.09 8.06 -13.48
N ASP A 122 1.18 7.13 -14.45
CA ASP A 122 2.04 5.95 -14.39
C ASP A 122 1.81 5.13 -13.12
N LEU A 123 0.55 5.02 -12.67
CA LEU A 123 0.15 4.11 -11.62
C LEU A 123 -0.36 2.82 -12.26
N ARG A 124 0.20 1.68 -11.85
CA ARG A 124 -0.16 0.36 -12.35
C ARG A 124 -1.14 -0.31 -11.39
N HIS A 125 -2.26 -0.83 -11.89
CA HIS A 125 -3.15 -1.71 -11.15
C HIS A 125 -2.81 -3.18 -11.42
N LEU A 126 -3.27 -4.07 -10.56
CA LEU A 126 -3.18 -5.52 -10.70
C LEU A 126 -4.58 -6.08 -10.99
N GLU A 127 -4.72 -6.89 -12.03
CA GLU A 127 -6.03 -7.43 -12.48
C GLU A 127 -6.77 -8.25 -11.40
N TRP A 128 -6.02 -8.81 -10.45
CA TRP A 128 -6.54 -9.67 -9.38
C TRP A 128 -6.71 -8.95 -8.03
N GLU A 129 -6.41 -7.65 -7.94
CA GLU A 129 -6.41 -6.89 -6.70
C GLU A 129 -6.89 -5.45 -6.93
N GLU A 130 -8.23 -5.26 -6.99
CA GLU A 130 -8.86 -3.96 -7.30
C GLU A 130 -8.39 -2.81 -6.39
N PRO A 131 -8.21 -2.99 -5.07
CA PRO A 131 -7.79 -1.91 -4.18
C PRO A 131 -6.35 -1.43 -4.38
N HIS A 132 -5.52 -2.19 -5.13
CA HIS A 132 -4.09 -1.96 -5.22
C HIS A 132 -3.70 -1.07 -6.41
N LEU A 133 -2.84 -0.08 -6.14
CA LEU A 133 -2.08 0.66 -7.15
C LEU A 133 -0.60 0.71 -6.75
N GLU A 134 0.27 0.52 -7.74
CA GLU A 134 1.71 0.51 -7.54
C GLU A 134 2.43 1.37 -8.59
N ASP A 135 3.72 1.59 -8.37
CA ASP A 135 4.58 2.38 -9.25
C ASP A 135 4.77 1.69 -10.60
N GLY A 136 4.15 2.25 -11.65
CA GLY A 136 4.25 1.73 -13.02
C GLY A 136 5.60 1.98 -13.70
N LEU A 137 6.45 2.85 -13.13
CA LEU A 137 7.77 3.17 -13.69
C LEU A 137 8.85 2.16 -13.27
N ILE A 138 8.54 1.26 -12.32
CA ILE A 138 9.44 0.17 -11.92
C ILE A 138 8.84 -1.16 -12.29
N SER A 139 9.69 -2.15 -12.58
CA SER A 139 9.24 -3.49 -13.00
C SER A 139 8.67 -4.32 -11.86
N GLY A 140 8.94 -3.95 -10.61
CA GLY A 140 8.45 -4.58 -9.40
C GLY A 140 9.46 -4.56 -8.25
N TRP A 141 9.11 -5.21 -7.14
CA TRP A 141 9.92 -5.20 -5.91
C TRP A 141 11.37 -5.70 -6.10
N ARG A 142 11.64 -6.57 -7.08
CA ARG A 142 12.99 -7.09 -7.35
C ARG A 142 13.97 -6.01 -7.79
N GLU A 143 13.49 -4.97 -8.45
CA GLU A 143 14.31 -3.83 -8.85
C GLU A 143 14.82 -3.02 -7.67
N LEU A 144 14.06 -3.01 -6.56
CA LEU A 144 14.40 -2.28 -5.34
C LEU A 144 15.30 -3.07 -4.39
N VAL A 145 15.38 -4.39 -4.55
CA VAL A 145 16.08 -5.28 -3.61
C VAL A 145 17.37 -5.78 -4.22
N THR A 146 18.51 -5.26 -3.76
CA THR A 146 19.80 -5.87 -4.06
C THR A 146 20.05 -7.07 -3.12
N PRO A 147 20.84 -8.09 -3.54
CA PRO A 147 21.19 -9.22 -2.67
C PRO A 147 21.80 -8.79 -1.33
N GLN A 148 22.68 -7.77 -1.32
CA GLN A 148 23.29 -7.23 -0.10
C GLN A 148 22.25 -6.57 0.81
N LYS A 149 21.29 -5.82 0.25
CA LYS A 149 20.22 -5.13 1.00
C LYS A 149 19.26 -6.14 1.63
N ALA A 150 18.87 -7.18 0.90
CA ALA A 150 18.03 -8.25 1.41
C ALA A 150 18.68 -8.98 2.60
N THR A 151 19.98 -9.30 2.50
CA THR A 151 20.75 -9.95 3.57
C THR A 151 20.87 -9.05 4.80
N LEU A 152 21.08 -7.75 4.62
CA LEU A 152 21.19 -6.80 5.73
C LEU A 152 19.87 -6.67 6.50
N ILE A 153 18.73 -6.59 5.80
CA ILE A 153 17.41 -6.54 6.41
C ILE A 153 17.13 -7.83 7.21
N ALA A 154 17.41 -8.99 6.61
CA ALA A 154 17.25 -10.28 7.28
C ALA A 154 18.08 -10.37 8.58
N LYS A 155 19.36 -9.94 8.55
CA LYS A 155 20.22 -9.93 9.75
C LYS A 155 19.70 -9.00 10.84
N LYS A 156 19.23 -7.79 10.50
CA LYS A 156 18.66 -6.84 11.48
C LYS A 156 17.40 -7.39 12.14
N SER A 157 16.55 -8.09 11.41
CA SER A 157 15.33 -8.71 11.94
C SER A 157 15.61 -9.85 12.89
N ILE A 158 16.67 -10.66 12.64
CA ILE A 158 17.10 -11.76 13.52
C ILE A 158 17.61 -11.20 14.86
N VAL A 159 18.42 -10.14 14.83
CA VAL A 159 18.97 -9.51 16.05
C VAL A 159 17.85 -8.96 16.95
N LYS A 160 16.80 -8.37 16.38
CA LYS A 160 15.66 -7.87 17.16
C LYS A 160 14.80 -8.98 17.79
N LYS A 161 14.83 -10.20 17.27
CA LYS A 161 14.05 -11.34 17.78
C LYS A 161 14.75 -12.10 18.92
N ASN A 162 15.96 -11.75 19.27
CA ASN A 162 16.72 -12.46 20.31
C ASN A 162 17.01 -11.52 21.51
N PRO A 163 16.03 -11.30 22.43
CA PRO A 163 16.19 -10.42 23.58
C PRO A 163 17.19 -10.94 24.62
N TRP A 164 17.72 -12.16 24.45
CA TRP A 164 18.64 -12.83 25.39
C TRP A 164 20.09 -12.91 24.89
N SER A 165 20.46 -12.23 23.81
CA SER A 165 21.84 -12.26 23.29
C SER A 165 22.80 -11.27 23.94
N SER A 166 22.43 -10.69 25.09
CA SER A 166 23.31 -9.84 25.92
C SER A 166 23.47 -10.46 27.31
N ARG A 167 24.26 -11.53 27.39
CA ARG A 167 24.99 -11.94 28.59
C ARG A 167 26.30 -12.62 28.20
#